data_6f61cd496e7467280d2fb8ffdfa2d439
#
_entry.id   6f61cd496e7467280d2fb8ffdfa2d439
#
_cell.length_a   1.000
_cell.length_b   1.000
_cell.length_c   1.000
_cell.angle_alpha   90.00
_cell.angle_beta   90.00
_cell.angle_gamma   90.00
#
_symmetry.space_group_name_H-M   'P 1'
#
loop_
_entity.id
_entity.type
_entity.pdbx_description
1 polymer ?
#
loop_
_entity_poly.entity_id
_entity_poly.type
_entity_poly.pdbx_seq_one_letter_code
_entity_poly.pdbx_strand_id
1 'polypeptide(L)'
;MGRTYENYIVWTDSVKALTAQDELNVLKRKYDESQLTIQEKDDTLSAKQYIIIGLCTLVVILIAALVLLAIVLLRFMAGNRKLKKNIQIANEHNELKTKFIQNISSQMEPTLDTLAASASELSDKAPQQSQQMQTQVVALKKFSDDIQELSSLENSLTDPYEMSDINASTFCEEVMEKVKSNIKAEVTTSVNAPKLQVKTNKEQLERILLHLLQNAAYYTQEGRISLDFKKRGAHTHQFIVTDTGTGIPTEQQETIFKPFTEVKDLTQGDGLGLPICSLIATKMN
;
A
#
# COMPACT_ATOMS: atom_id res chain seq x y z
N MET A 1 -10.45 33.46 121.67
CA MET A 1 -11.30 33.77 120.45
C MET A 1 -10.50 34.22 119.25
N GLY A 2 -9.35 34.86 119.32
CA GLY A 2 -8.58 35.30 118.17
C GLY A 2 -8.04 34.20 117.22
N ARG A 3 -7.46 33.10 117.80
CA ARG A 3 -6.86 31.99 116.98
C ARG A 3 -7.86 31.17 116.15
N THR A 4 -9.10 31.05 116.56
CA THR A 4 -10.14 30.34 115.85
C THR A 4 -10.63 31.12 114.66
N TYR A 5 -10.60 32.42 114.69
CA TYR A 5 -11.04 33.27 113.58
C TYR A 5 -9.92 33.37 112.44
N GLU A 6 -8.70 33.40 112.84
CA GLU A 6 -7.54 33.35 111.91
C GLU A 6 -7.54 32.00 111.17
N ASN A 7 -7.69 30.92 111.86
CA ASN A 7 -7.75 29.58 111.26
C ASN A 7 -8.95 29.43 110.29
N TYR A 8 -10.10 30.06 110.58
CA TYR A 8 -11.24 30.07 109.73
C TYR A 8 -11.04 30.86 108.40
N ILE A 9 -10.37 32.03 108.55
CA ILE A 9 -10.00 32.85 107.37
C ILE A 9 -9.00 32.11 106.46
N VAL A 10 -7.92 31.57 107.04
CA VAL A 10 -6.93 30.77 106.28
C VAL A 10 -7.55 29.58 105.65
N TRP A 11 -8.50 28.87 106.33
CA TRP A 11 -9.21 27.73 105.75
C TRP A 11 -10.14 28.14 104.60
N THR A 12 -10.90 29.26 104.76
CA THR A 12 -11.79 29.77 103.70
C THR A 12 -11.03 30.28 102.49
N ASP A 13 -9.89 30.92 102.74
CA ASP A 13 -9.02 31.37 101.59
C ASP A 13 -8.34 30.19 100.88
N SER A 14 -7.96 29.15 101.64
CA SER A 14 -7.40 27.93 101.04
C SER A 14 -8.47 27.15 100.22
N VAL A 15 -9.71 27.07 100.69
CA VAL A 15 -10.86 26.41 100.01
C VAL A 15 -11.17 27.25 98.74
N LYS A 16 -11.24 28.56 98.82
CA LYS A 16 -11.47 29.43 97.66
C LYS A 16 -10.35 29.30 96.62
N ALA A 17 -9.07 29.20 97.08
CA ALA A 17 -7.95 29.01 96.18
C ALA A 17 -8.00 27.65 95.50
N LEU A 18 -8.43 26.57 96.20
CA LEU A 18 -8.58 25.25 95.64
C LEU A 18 -9.70 25.21 94.61
N THR A 19 -10.88 25.81 94.95
CA THR A 19 -12.02 25.88 93.96
C THR A 19 -11.66 26.73 92.75
N ALA A 20 -10.93 27.84 92.90
CA ALA A 20 -10.44 28.63 91.76
C ALA A 20 -9.44 27.84 90.87
N GLN A 21 -8.62 26.99 91.53
CA GLN A 21 -7.66 26.14 90.83
C GLN A 21 -8.39 25.04 90.03
N ASP A 22 -9.47 24.43 90.62
CA ASP A 22 -10.31 23.42 89.91
C ASP A 22 -11.08 24.06 88.75
N GLU A 23 -11.65 25.24 88.93
CA GLU A 23 -12.28 26.00 87.86
C GLU A 23 -11.28 26.33 86.71
N LEU A 24 -10.10 26.70 87.05
CA LEU A 24 -9.01 26.97 86.08
C LEU A 24 -8.65 25.68 85.32
N ASN A 25 -8.52 24.57 86.03
CA ASN A 25 -8.22 23.28 85.41
C ASN A 25 -9.35 22.79 84.48
N VAL A 26 -10.58 23.02 84.87
CA VAL A 26 -11.75 22.69 84.00
C VAL A 26 -11.78 23.61 82.77
N LEU A 27 -11.52 24.88 82.94
CA LEU A 27 -11.45 25.85 81.85
C LEU A 27 -10.32 25.50 80.88
N LYS A 28 -9.15 25.10 81.40
CA LYS A 28 -7.99 24.70 80.64
C LYS A 28 -8.29 23.43 79.83
N ARG A 29 -8.95 22.42 80.41
CA ARG A 29 -9.38 21.24 79.69
C ARG A 29 -10.37 21.56 78.57
N LYS A 30 -11.37 22.40 78.82
CA LYS A 30 -12.31 22.86 77.78
C LYS A 30 -11.63 23.63 76.65
N TYR A 31 -10.61 24.45 76.97
CA TYR A 31 -9.82 25.13 75.97
C TYR A 31 -9.03 24.15 75.11
N ASP A 32 -8.34 23.19 75.73
CA ASP A 32 -7.56 22.16 75.06
C ASP A 32 -8.48 21.26 74.18
N GLU A 33 -9.64 20.86 74.66
CA GLU A 33 -10.64 20.12 73.85
C GLU A 33 -11.14 20.96 72.67
N SER A 34 -11.39 22.25 72.86
CA SER A 34 -11.81 23.12 71.77
C SER A 34 -10.72 23.32 70.71
N GLN A 35 -9.45 23.39 71.13
CA GLN A 35 -8.30 23.48 70.18
C GLN A 35 -8.14 22.21 69.41
N LEU A 36 -8.26 21.03 70.02
CA LEU A 36 -8.25 19.74 69.33
C LEU A 36 -9.37 19.63 68.32
N THR A 37 -10.60 20.02 68.67
CA THR A 37 -11.74 19.99 67.71
C THR A 37 -11.61 20.96 66.56
N ILE A 38 -10.94 22.13 66.77
CA ILE A 38 -10.63 23.07 65.71
C ILE A 38 -9.58 22.46 64.79
N GLN A 39 -8.53 21.85 65.32
CA GLN A 39 -7.43 21.24 64.56
C GLN A 39 -7.94 20.06 63.71
N GLU A 40 -8.79 19.17 64.29
CA GLU A 40 -9.44 18.09 63.55
C GLU A 40 -10.31 18.59 62.38
N LYS A 41 -11.06 19.71 62.60
CA LYS A 41 -11.86 20.34 61.55
C LYS A 41 -10.99 20.96 60.46
N ASP A 42 -9.90 21.60 60.77
CA ASP A 42 -8.96 22.19 59.84
C ASP A 42 -8.26 21.11 58.99
N ASP A 43 -7.86 19.99 59.64
CA ASP A 43 -7.25 18.87 58.95
C ASP A 43 -8.25 18.19 57.99
N THR A 44 -9.51 18.01 58.43
CA THR A 44 -10.56 17.46 57.55
C THR A 44 -10.96 18.40 56.42
N LEU A 45 -10.92 19.71 56.64
CA LEU A 45 -11.19 20.74 55.63
C LEU A 45 -10.11 20.79 54.56
N SER A 46 -8.82 20.79 55.00
CA SER A 46 -7.66 20.75 54.12
C SER A 46 -7.64 19.47 53.27
N ALA A 47 -7.91 18.29 53.86
CA ALA A 47 -8.02 17.03 53.13
C ALA A 47 -9.12 17.08 52.03
N LYS A 48 -10.29 17.64 52.35
CA LYS A 48 -11.35 17.83 51.37
C LYS A 48 -10.97 18.79 50.24
N GLN A 49 -10.25 19.87 50.57
CA GLN A 49 -9.74 20.82 49.55
C GLN A 49 -8.77 20.14 48.61
N TYR A 50 -7.82 19.33 49.09
CA TYR A 50 -6.88 18.59 48.22
C TYR A 50 -7.61 17.58 47.31
N ILE A 51 -8.62 16.91 47.82
CA ILE A 51 -9.44 16.00 47.01
C ILE A 51 -10.19 16.76 45.88
N ILE A 52 -10.76 17.93 46.21
CA ILE A 52 -11.47 18.76 45.20
C ILE A 52 -10.49 19.27 44.16
N ILE A 53 -9.31 19.77 44.55
CA ILE A 53 -8.27 20.22 43.64
C ILE A 53 -7.81 19.08 42.74
N GLY A 54 -7.57 17.89 43.30
CA GLY A 54 -7.20 16.69 42.56
C GLY A 54 -8.27 16.26 41.54
N LEU A 55 -9.56 16.32 41.91
CA LEU A 55 -10.68 16.05 41.00
C LEU A 55 -10.78 17.09 39.87
N CYS A 56 -10.62 18.37 40.19
CA CYS A 56 -10.63 19.44 39.21
C CYS A 56 -9.48 19.31 38.20
N THR A 57 -8.27 18.99 38.66
CA THR A 57 -7.10 18.80 37.77
C THR A 57 -7.31 17.59 36.89
N LEU A 58 -7.87 16.50 37.38
CA LEU A 58 -8.16 15.31 36.60
C LEU A 58 -9.20 15.59 35.50
N VAL A 59 -10.24 16.35 35.81
CA VAL A 59 -11.25 16.79 34.81
C VAL A 59 -10.61 17.64 33.72
N VAL A 60 -9.74 18.58 34.07
CA VAL A 60 -9.03 19.44 33.09
C VAL A 60 -8.16 18.59 32.16
N ILE A 61 -7.41 17.62 32.70
CA ILE A 61 -6.59 16.69 31.90
C ILE A 61 -7.46 15.87 30.95
N LEU A 62 -8.60 15.38 31.43
CA LEU A 62 -9.52 14.59 30.60
C LEU A 62 -10.12 15.41 29.46
N ILE A 63 -10.50 16.66 29.71
CA ILE A 63 -10.98 17.58 28.69
C ILE A 63 -9.86 17.87 27.67
N ALA A 64 -8.63 18.11 28.10
CA ALA A 64 -7.49 18.33 27.22
C ALA A 64 -7.22 17.10 26.32
N ALA A 65 -7.31 15.88 26.87
CA ALA A 65 -7.15 14.64 26.13
C ALA A 65 -8.26 14.47 25.08
N LEU A 66 -9.51 14.78 25.42
CA LEU A 66 -10.63 14.71 24.47
C LEU A 66 -10.49 15.72 23.33
N VAL A 67 -10.02 16.93 23.63
CA VAL A 67 -9.75 17.96 22.60
C VAL A 67 -8.64 17.50 21.66
N LEU A 68 -7.55 16.96 22.18
CA LEU A 68 -6.47 16.40 21.36
C LEU A 68 -6.96 15.26 20.48
N LEU A 69 -7.74 14.33 21.03
CA LEU A 69 -8.35 13.23 20.25
C LEU A 69 -9.25 13.76 19.13
N ALA A 70 -10.07 14.76 19.41
CA ALA A 70 -10.94 15.40 18.41
C ALA A 70 -10.11 16.05 17.28
N ILE A 71 -9.00 16.73 17.60
CA ILE A 71 -8.11 17.32 16.60
C ILE A 71 -7.47 16.26 15.72
N VAL A 72 -7.00 15.15 16.31
CA VAL A 72 -6.42 14.02 15.56
C VAL A 72 -7.46 13.40 14.62
N LEU A 73 -8.68 13.16 15.11
CA LEU A 73 -9.77 12.63 14.29
C LEU A 73 -10.15 13.55 13.14
N LEU A 74 -10.23 14.87 13.38
CA LEU A 74 -10.51 15.86 12.33
C LEU A 74 -9.41 15.89 11.27
N ARG A 75 -8.13 15.84 11.67
CA ARG A 75 -6.99 15.75 10.73
C ARG A 75 -7.02 14.46 9.92
N PHE A 76 -7.31 13.34 10.56
CA PHE A 76 -7.44 12.04 9.88
C PHE A 76 -8.59 12.04 8.87
N MET A 77 -9.77 12.57 9.24
CA MET A 77 -10.91 12.71 8.33
C MET A 77 -10.62 13.65 7.16
N ALA A 78 -9.95 14.78 7.41
CA ALA A 78 -9.54 15.71 6.35
C ALA A 78 -8.54 15.08 5.38
N GLY A 79 -7.55 14.34 5.90
CA GLY A 79 -6.58 13.56 5.11
C GLY A 79 -7.27 12.52 4.23
N ASN A 80 -8.18 11.74 4.80
CA ASN A 80 -8.95 10.73 4.07
C ASN A 80 -9.85 11.34 2.98
N ARG A 81 -10.48 12.50 3.25
CA ARG A 81 -11.27 13.20 2.22
C ARG A 81 -10.40 13.69 1.07
N LYS A 82 -9.22 14.25 1.36
CA LYS A 82 -8.26 14.70 0.34
C LYS A 82 -7.75 13.52 -0.50
N LEU A 83 -7.43 12.39 0.16
CA LEU A 83 -7.00 11.17 -0.52
C LEU A 83 -8.10 10.62 -1.44
N LYS A 84 -9.33 10.48 -0.95
CA LYS A 84 -10.48 10.06 -1.76
C LYS A 84 -10.70 10.95 -2.98
N LYS A 85 -10.60 12.27 -2.81
CA LYS A 85 -10.74 13.23 -3.93
C LYS A 85 -9.63 13.05 -4.97
N ASN A 86 -8.38 12.86 -4.52
CA ASN A 86 -7.26 12.61 -5.43
C ASN A 86 -7.41 11.28 -6.20
N ILE A 87 -7.86 10.22 -5.52
CA ILE A 87 -8.16 8.93 -6.15
C ILE A 87 -9.29 9.07 -7.18
N GLN A 88 -10.34 9.80 -6.84
CA GLN A 88 -11.45 10.05 -7.77
C GLN A 88 -10.98 10.80 -9.02
N ILE A 89 -10.20 11.87 -8.86
CA ILE A 89 -9.62 12.63 -10.00
C ILE A 89 -8.71 11.74 -10.83
N ALA A 90 -7.87 10.93 -10.19
CA ALA A 90 -6.99 9.98 -10.92
C ALA A 90 -7.80 8.95 -11.71
N ASN A 91 -8.87 8.41 -11.12
CA ASN A 91 -9.76 7.45 -11.79
C ASN A 91 -10.53 8.10 -12.96
N GLU A 92 -11.05 9.31 -12.79
CA GLU A 92 -11.71 10.07 -13.88
C GLU A 92 -10.73 10.33 -15.05
N HIS A 93 -9.49 10.72 -14.75
CA HIS A 93 -8.45 10.89 -15.76
C HIS A 93 -8.11 9.57 -16.47
N ASN A 94 -8.01 8.47 -15.75
CA ASN A 94 -7.75 7.15 -16.34
C ASN A 94 -8.94 6.69 -17.22
N GLU A 95 -10.17 6.89 -16.76
CA GLU A 95 -11.36 6.55 -17.54
C GLU A 95 -11.45 7.37 -18.84
N LEU A 96 -11.17 8.68 -18.78
CA LEU A 96 -11.11 9.53 -19.97
C LEU A 96 -9.99 9.09 -20.93
N LYS A 97 -8.80 8.79 -20.40
CA LYS A 97 -7.68 8.26 -21.18
C LYS A 97 -8.06 6.96 -21.90
N THR A 98 -8.74 6.04 -21.20
CA THR A 98 -9.19 4.77 -21.76
C THR A 98 -10.22 4.97 -22.87
N LYS A 99 -11.25 5.79 -22.62
CA LYS A 99 -12.26 6.12 -23.64
C LYS A 99 -11.64 6.77 -24.88
N PHE A 100 -10.67 7.65 -24.67
CA PHE A 100 -9.94 8.29 -25.76
C PHE A 100 -9.15 7.28 -26.59
N ILE A 101 -8.42 6.39 -25.93
CA ILE A 101 -7.64 5.32 -26.58
C ILE A 101 -8.57 4.36 -27.33
N GLN A 102 -9.67 3.90 -26.71
CA GLN A 102 -10.65 3.05 -27.34
C GLN A 102 -11.27 3.69 -28.59
N ASN A 103 -11.61 4.99 -28.51
CA ASN A 103 -12.16 5.72 -29.65
C ASN A 103 -11.13 5.85 -30.80
N ILE A 104 -9.87 6.16 -30.50
CA ILE A 104 -8.82 6.23 -31.52
C ILE A 104 -8.63 4.85 -32.17
N SER A 105 -8.46 3.81 -31.38
CA SER A 105 -8.24 2.46 -31.89
C SER A 105 -9.42 1.97 -32.74
N SER A 106 -10.65 2.20 -32.30
CA SER A 106 -11.85 1.83 -33.07
C SER A 106 -12.00 2.60 -34.38
N GLN A 107 -11.48 3.83 -34.45
CA GLN A 107 -11.46 4.63 -35.70
C GLN A 107 -10.28 4.24 -36.60
N MET A 108 -9.17 3.79 -36.01
CA MET A 108 -8.00 3.34 -36.78
C MET A 108 -8.22 1.99 -37.44
N GLU A 109 -8.92 1.05 -36.80
CA GLU A 109 -9.13 -0.33 -37.30
C GLU A 109 -9.70 -0.37 -38.70
N PRO A 110 -10.79 0.35 -39.05
CA PRO A 110 -11.31 0.36 -40.43
C PRO A 110 -10.34 0.96 -41.45
N THR A 111 -9.56 1.95 -41.02
CA THR A 111 -8.56 2.58 -41.88
C THR A 111 -7.39 1.65 -42.18
N LEU A 112 -6.94 0.89 -41.17
CA LEU A 112 -5.91 -0.13 -41.31
C LEU A 112 -6.37 -1.29 -42.21
N ASP A 113 -7.63 -1.74 -42.07
CA ASP A 113 -8.21 -2.78 -42.92
C ASP A 113 -8.31 -2.31 -44.38
N THR A 114 -8.67 -1.05 -44.60
CA THR A 114 -8.70 -0.46 -45.96
C THR A 114 -7.30 -0.39 -46.57
N LEU A 115 -6.28 0.02 -45.78
CA LEU A 115 -4.88 0.04 -46.22
C LEU A 115 -4.35 -1.36 -46.51
N ALA A 116 -4.71 -2.37 -45.68
CA ALA A 116 -4.35 -3.76 -45.91
C ALA A 116 -4.95 -4.29 -47.21
N ALA A 117 -6.22 -3.99 -47.48
CA ALA A 117 -6.89 -4.35 -48.73
C ALA A 117 -6.21 -3.70 -49.95
N SER A 118 -5.91 -2.41 -49.87
CA SER A 118 -5.20 -1.65 -50.94
C SER A 118 -3.79 -2.20 -51.19
N ALA A 119 -3.08 -2.58 -50.11
CA ALA A 119 -1.77 -3.22 -50.22
C ALA A 119 -1.86 -4.57 -50.90
N SER A 120 -2.91 -5.34 -50.65
CA SER A 120 -3.16 -6.64 -51.30
C SER A 120 -3.44 -6.47 -52.79
N GLU A 121 -4.23 -5.46 -53.19
CA GLU A 121 -4.52 -5.15 -54.60
C GLU A 121 -3.30 -4.75 -55.40
N LEU A 122 -2.29 -4.13 -54.73
CA LEU A 122 -1.01 -3.75 -55.32
C LEU A 122 -0.03 -4.93 -55.48
N SER A 123 -0.34 -6.09 -54.92
CA SER A 123 0.57 -7.25 -54.85
C SER A 123 1.05 -7.68 -56.25
N ASP A 124 0.18 -7.64 -57.26
CA ASP A 124 0.51 -8.03 -58.64
C ASP A 124 1.31 -6.99 -59.39
N LYS A 125 1.19 -5.71 -59.02
CA LYS A 125 1.83 -4.59 -59.72
C LYS A 125 3.14 -4.15 -59.11
N ALA A 126 3.29 -4.28 -57.79
CA ALA A 126 4.45 -3.84 -57.04
C ALA A 126 4.67 -4.71 -55.77
N PRO A 127 5.11 -5.97 -55.91
CA PRO A 127 5.12 -6.94 -54.82
C PRO A 127 5.95 -6.54 -53.63
N GLN A 128 7.10 -5.89 -53.82
CA GLN A 128 7.94 -5.43 -52.71
C GLN A 128 7.30 -4.31 -51.88
N GLN A 129 6.64 -3.34 -52.53
CA GLN A 129 5.95 -2.26 -51.87
C GLN A 129 4.69 -2.76 -51.15
N SER A 130 3.96 -3.69 -51.76
CA SER A 130 2.82 -4.35 -51.17
C SER A 130 3.23 -5.07 -49.87
N GLN A 131 4.27 -5.88 -49.90
CA GLN A 131 4.78 -6.62 -48.76
C GLN A 131 5.24 -5.68 -47.64
N GLN A 132 5.94 -4.60 -47.99
CA GLN A 132 6.39 -3.58 -47.02
C GLN A 132 5.17 -2.88 -46.36
N MET A 133 4.18 -2.49 -47.13
CA MET A 133 2.95 -1.88 -46.65
C MET A 133 2.16 -2.82 -45.75
N GLN A 134 2.01 -4.09 -46.13
CA GLN A 134 1.36 -5.09 -45.29
C GLN A 134 2.06 -5.28 -43.94
N THR A 135 3.39 -5.34 -43.94
CA THR A 135 4.18 -5.43 -42.69
C THR A 135 3.93 -4.24 -41.76
N GLN A 136 3.89 -3.02 -42.31
CA GLN A 136 3.61 -1.81 -41.53
C GLN A 136 2.19 -1.77 -41.00
N VAL A 137 1.20 -2.19 -41.79
CA VAL A 137 -0.21 -2.27 -41.34
C VAL A 137 -0.38 -3.29 -40.21
N VAL A 138 0.25 -4.46 -40.31
CA VAL A 138 0.22 -5.48 -39.25
C VAL A 138 0.87 -4.95 -37.96
N ALA A 139 2.03 -4.27 -38.08
CA ALA A 139 2.70 -3.68 -36.93
C ALA A 139 1.85 -2.58 -36.26
N LEU A 140 1.19 -1.73 -37.05
CA LEU A 140 0.33 -0.67 -36.52
C LEU A 140 -0.96 -1.23 -35.88
N LYS A 141 -1.54 -2.30 -36.43
CA LYS A 141 -2.68 -3.00 -35.83
C LYS A 141 -2.31 -3.58 -34.48
N LYS A 142 -1.19 -4.31 -34.43
CA LYS A 142 -0.67 -4.84 -33.16
C LYS A 142 -0.44 -3.74 -32.12
N PHE A 143 0.17 -2.64 -32.50
CA PHE A 143 0.38 -1.49 -31.63
C PHE A 143 -0.93 -0.91 -31.08
N SER A 144 -1.97 -0.82 -31.91
CA SER A 144 -3.31 -0.38 -31.49
C SER A 144 -3.91 -1.34 -30.44
N ASP A 145 -3.80 -2.65 -30.68
CA ASP A 145 -4.29 -3.68 -29.76
C ASP A 145 -3.55 -3.63 -28.40
N ASP A 146 -2.23 -3.50 -28.45
CA ASP A 146 -1.39 -3.42 -27.24
C ASP A 146 -1.66 -2.13 -26.43
N ILE A 147 -1.97 -1.02 -27.09
CA ILE A 147 -2.43 0.21 -26.41
C ILE A 147 -3.79 0.00 -25.71
N GLN A 148 -4.75 -0.62 -26.39
CA GLN A 148 -6.06 -0.93 -25.79
C GLN A 148 -5.90 -1.83 -24.58
N GLU A 149 -5.08 -2.85 -24.69
CA GLU A 149 -4.80 -3.78 -23.60
C GLU A 149 -4.14 -3.07 -22.41
N LEU A 150 -3.08 -2.29 -22.66
CA LEU A 150 -2.41 -1.50 -21.62
C LEU A 150 -3.41 -0.65 -20.85
N SER A 151 -4.27 0.05 -21.57
CA SER A 151 -5.32 0.90 -20.98
C SER A 151 -6.35 0.11 -20.18
N SER A 152 -6.77 -1.06 -20.66
CA SER A 152 -7.69 -1.94 -19.97
C SER A 152 -7.08 -2.50 -18.68
N LEU A 153 -5.80 -2.91 -18.72
CA LEU A 153 -5.08 -3.42 -17.57
C LEU A 153 -4.90 -2.34 -16.50
N GLU A 154 -4.54 -1.11 -16.88
CA GLU A 154 -4.41 0.02 -15.93
C GLU A 154 -5.72 0.28 -15.16
N ASN A 155 -6.88 0.12 -15.81
CA ASN A 155 -8.19 0.35 -15.16
C ASN A 155 -8.69 -0.82 -14.32
N SER A 156 -8.27 -2.03 -14.62
CA SER A 156 -8.72 -3.26 -13.96
C SER A 156 -7.70 -3.86 -13.00
N LEU A 157 -6.71 -3.09 -12.53
CA LEU A 157 -5.66 -3.60 -11.63
C LEU A 157 -6.19 -4.20 -10.32
N THR A 158 -7.34 -3.71 -9.85
CA THR A 158 -7.98 -4.18 -8.60
C THR A 158 -8.83 -5.43 -8.78
N ASP A 159 -9.15 -5.82 -10.03
CA ASP A 159 -10.02 -6.95 -10.30
C ASP A 159 -9.17 -8.24 -10.28
N PRO A 160 -9.46 -9.19 -9.37
CA PRO A 160 -8.65 -10.40 -9.27
C PRO A 160 -8.83 -11.31 -10.49
N TYR A 161 -7.75 -11.95 -10.90
CA TYR A 161 -7.79 -13.01 -11.88
C TYR A 161 -8.27 -14.34 -11.27
N GLU A 162 -8.97 -15.15 -12.05
CA GLU A 162 -9.28 -16.52 -11.66
C GLU A 162 -8.01 -17.37 -11.62
N MET A 163 -7.81 -18.07 -10.51
CA MET A 163 -6.62 -18.89 -10.28
C MET A 163 -6.92 -20.35 -10.56
N SER A 164 -6.02 -21.05 -11.25
CA SER A 164 -6.06 -22.48 -11.54
C SER A 164 -4.75 -23.16 -11.13
N ASP A 165 -4.80 -24.46 -10.90
CA ASP A 165 -3.61 -25.27 -10.63
C ASP A 165 -2.97 -25.70 -11.95
N ILE A 166 -1.67 -25.42 -12.12
CA ILE A 166 -0.88 -25.81 -13.28
C ILE A 166 0.32 -26.67 -12.84
N ASN A 167 0.75 -27.61 -13.68
CA ASN A 167 2.02 -28.29 -13.49
C ASN A 167 3.14 -27.44 -14.10
N ALA A 168 4.10 -26.98 -13.28
CA ALA A 168 5.14 -26.07 -13.71
C ALA A 168 6.02 -26.62 -14.86
N SER A 169 6.38 -27.92 -14.82
CA SER A 169 7.20 -28.56 -15.88
C SER A 169 6.47 -28.56 -17.21
N THR A 170 5.27 -29.14 -17.26
CA THR A 170 4.47 -29.24 -18.50
C THR A 170 4.14 -27.86 -19.06
N PHE A 171 3.78 -26.92 -18.17
CA PHE A 171 3.47 -25.56 -18.58
C PHE A 171 4.67 -24.82 -19.20
N CYS A 172 5.85 -24.91 -18.60
CA CYS A 172 7.06 -24.30 -19.16
C CYS A 172 7.47 -24.92 -20.49
N GLU A 173 7.31 -26.25 -20.62
CA GLU A 173 7.57 -26.97 -21.90
C GLU A 173 6.60 -26.51 -23.00
N GLU A 174 5.28 -26.43 -22.70
CA GLU A 174 4.25 -25.93 -23.64
C GLU A 174 4.56 -24.50 -24.11
N VAL A 175 4.92 -23.60 -23.22
CA VAL A 175 5.23 -22.21 -23.55
C VAL A 175 6.50 -22.09 -24.38
N MET A 176 7.57 -22.83 -24.05
CA MET A 176 8.79 -22.84 -24.82
C MET A 176 8.57 -23.38 -26.26
N GLU A 177 7.76 -24.42 -26.40
CA GLU A 177 7.46 -25.00 -27.72
C GLU A 177 6.72 -24.01 -28.64
N LYS A 178 5.80 -23.18 -28.08
CA LYS A 178 5.11 -22.13 -28.83
C LYS A 178 6.03 -21.07 -29.43
N VAL A 179 7.17 -20.80 -28.81
CA VAL A 179 8.14 -19.79 -29.29
C VAL A 179 9.22 -20.40 -30.18
N LYS A 180 9.38 -21.71 -30.21
CA LYS A 180 10.45 -22.43 -30.86
C LYS A 180 10.58 -22.10 -32.35
N SER A 181 9.47 -21.89 -33.04
CA SER A 181 9.47 -21.49 -34.45
C SER A 181 10.09 -20.12 -34.73
N ASN A 182 10.13 -19.26 -33.71
CA ASN A 182 10.70 -17.91 -33.82
C ASN A 182 12.17 -17.87 -33.40
N ILE A 183 12.70 -18.97 -32.85
CA ILE A 183 14.07 -19.08 -32.38
C ILE A 183 14.97 -19.49 -33.53
N LYS A 184 16.12 -18.86 -33.68
CA LYS A 184 17.09 -19.16 -34.75
C LYS A 184 17.75 -20.49 -34.54
N ALA A 185 18.17 -21.13 -35.64
CA ALA A 185 18.76 -22.48 -35.60
C ALA A 185 20.04 -22.57 -34.76
N GLU A 186 20.78 -21.46 -34.63
CA GLU A 186 22.04 -21.34 -33.89
C GLU A 186 21.82 -21.15 -32.37
N VAL A 187 20.55 -21.03 -31.94
CA VAL A 187 20.19 -20.81 -30.53
C VAL A 187 19.67 -22.09 -29.90
N THR A 188 20.33 -22.54 -28.83
CA THR A 188 19.87 -23.69 -28.05
C THR A 188 18.84 -23.28 -27.01
N THR A 189 17.81 -24.10 -26.81
CA THR A 189 16.78 -23.86 -25.81
C THR A 189 16.83 -24.88 -24.67
N SER A 190 16.53 -24.47 -23.45
CA SER A 190 16.41 -25.35 -22.30
C SER A 190 15.29 -24.94 -21.37
N VAL A 191 14.59 -25.92 -20.81
CA VAL A 191 13.56 -25.75 -19.79
C VAL A 191 13.98 -26.52 -18.54
N ASN A 192 13.98 -25.84 -17.40
CA ASN A 192 14.33 -26.44 -16.11
C ASN A 192 13.23 -26.12 -15.09
N ALA A 193 12.22 -26.94 -15.04
CA ALA A 193 11.08 -26.80 -14.15
C ALA A 193 10.72 -28.15 -13.51
N PRO A 194 10.57 -28.23 -12.17
CA PRO A 194 10.17 -29.46 -11.48
C PRO A 194 8.67 -29.76 -11.73
N LYS A 195 8.30 -31.02 -11.59
CA LYS A 195 6.89 -31.45 -11.58
C LYS A 195 6.19 -31.01 -10.30
N LEU A 196 5.86 -29.74 -10.21
CA LEU A 196 5.23 -29.09 -9.06
C LEU A 196 3.92 -28.44 -9.49
N GLN A 197 2.87 -28.61 -8.68
CA GLN A 197 1.61 -27.89 -8.87
C GLN A 197 1.76 -26.47 -8.30
N VAL A 198 1.36 -25.50 -9.12
CA VAL A 198 1.41 -24.06 -8.78
C VAL A 198 0.03 -23.47 -9.06
N LYS A 199 -0.51 -22.75 -8.08
CA LYS A 199 -1.76 -22.03 -8.22
C LYS A 199 -1.51 -20.65 -8.81
N THR A 200 -2.02 -20.41 -10.02
CA THR A 200 -1.82 -19.15 -10.76
C THR A 200 -2.93 -18.98 -11.82
N ASN A 201 -2.99 -17.82 -12.46
CA ASN A 201 -3.77 -17.67 -13.68
C ASN A 201 -2.92 -18.15 -14.88
N LYS A 202 -3.31 -19.31 -15.46
CA LYS A 202 -2.56 -19.95 -16.55
C LYS A 202 -2.40 -19.04 -17.76
N GLU A 203 -3.47 -18.39 -18.19
CA GLU A 203 -3.51 -17.57 -19.40
C GLU A 203 -2.59 -16.33 -19.27
N GLN A 204 -2.69 -15.62 -18.16
CA GLN A 204 -1.90 -14.40 -17.95
C GLN A 204 -0.41 -14.71 -17.72
N LEU A 205 -0.11 -15.78 -16.99
CA LEU A 205 1.29 -16.23 -16.83
C LEU A 205 1.89 -16.68 -18.18
N GLU A 206 1.14 -17.42 -18.98
CA GLU A 206 1.56 -17.79 -20.34
C GLU A 206 1.88 -16.57 -21.17
N ARG A 207 1.02 -15.57 -21.13
CA ARG A 207 1.19 -14.31 -21.85
C ARG A 207 2.48 -13.58 -21.47
N ILE A 208 2.76 -13.45 -20.16
CA ILE A 208 4.02 -12.88 -19.67
C ILE A 208 5.22 -13.66 -20.24
N LEU A 209 5.20 -14.98 -20.08
CA LEU A 209 6.34 -15.80 -20.50
C LEU A 209 6.53 -15.80 -22.01
N LEU A 210 5.46 -15.78 -22.80
CA LEU A 210 5.54 -15.65 -24.25
C LEU A 210 6.19 -14.32 -24.66
N HIS A 211 5.80 -13.20 -24.06
CA HIS A 211 6.42 -11.91 -24.34
C HIS A 211 7.94 -11.90 -24.01
N LEU A 212 8.30 -12.45 -22.85
CA LEU A 212 9.69 -12.52 -22.43
C LEU A 212 10.53 -13.42 -23.36
N LEU A 213 10.00 -14.59 -23.72
CA LEU A 213 10.67 -15.52 -24.62
C LEU A 213 10.76 -15.02 -26.05
N GLN A 214 9.74 -14.30 -26.54
CA GLN A 214 9.78 -13.64 -27.85
C GLN A 214 10.86 -12.55 -27.90
N ASN A 215 10.97 -11.75 -26.84
CA ASN A 215 12.07 -10.80 -26.73
C ASN A 215 13.42 -11.50 -26.71
N ALA A 216 13.59 -12.56 -25.91
CA ALA A 216 14.81 -13.36 -25.90
C ALA A 216 15.14 -13.93 -27.28
N ALA A 217 14.15 -14.48 -28.02
CA ALA A 217 14.33 -14.99 -29.37
C ALA A 217 14.74 -13.91 -30.38
N TYR A 218 14.18 -12.69 -30.25
CA TYR A 218 14.49 -11.56 -31.12
C TYR A 218 15.92 -11.03 -30.93
N TYR A 219 16.35 -10.88 -29.68
CA TYR A 219 17.65 -10.29 -29.34
C TYR A 219 18.80 -11.28 -29.27
N THR A 220 18.54 -12.59 -29.33
CA THR A 220 19.58 -13.64 -29.33
C THR A 220 19.78 -14.15 -30.76
N GLN A 221 20.98 -13.92 -31.33
CA GLN A 221 21.34 -14.38 -32.68
C GLN A 221 21.94 -15.78 -32.61
N GLU A 222 22.77 -16.04 -31.61
CA GLU A 222 23.46 -17.31 -31.32
C GLU A 222 23.57 -17.51 -29.81
N GLY A 223 23.73 -18.74 -29.34
CA GLY A 223 23.92 -19.06 -27.94
C GLY A 223 22.75 -19.80 -27.31
N ARG A 224 22.13 -19.25 -26.25
CA ARG A 224 21.16 -20.02 -25.44
C ARG A 224 20.01 -19.14 -24.91
N ILE A 225 18.80 -19.73 -24.89
CA ILE A 225 17.65 -19.21 -24.18
C ILE A 225 17.17 -20.29 -23.20
N SER A 226 16.99 -19.94 -21.92
CA SER A 226 16.48 -20.85 -20.89
C SER A 226 15.23 -20.30 -20.21
N LEU A 227 14.31 -21.22 -19.86
CA LEU A 227 13.17 -20.96 -18.98
C LEU A 227 13.33 -21.81 -17.72
N ASP A 228 13.61 -21.17 -16.62
CA ASP A 228 13.85 -21.82 -15.34
C ASP A 228 12.71 -21.52 -14.37
N PHE A 229 12.32 -22.51 -13.57
CA PHE A 229 11.41 -22.34 -12.45
C PHE A 229 12.16 -22.59 -11.13
N LYS A 230 12.05 -21.65 -10.18
CA LYS A 230 12.66 -21.76 -8.86
C LYS A 230 11.64 -21.52 -7.75
N LYS A 231 11.62 -22.42 -6.76
CA LYS A 231 10.90 -22.19 -5.52
C LYS A 231 11.78 -21.35 -4.60
N ARG A 232 11.31 -20.15 -4.21
CA ARG A 232 12.05 -19.20 -3.35
C ARG A 232 11.62 -19.25 -1.87
N GLY A 233 10.44 -19.81 -1.57
CA GLY A 233 9.89 -19.92 -0.22
C GLY A 233 8.73 -20.91 -0.17
N ALA A 234 7.97 -20.90 0.93
CA ALA A 234 6.83 -21.81 1.09
C ALA A 234 5.73 -21.55 0.03
N HIS A 235 5.51 -20.27 -0.31
CA HIS A 235 4.45 -19.83 -1.21
C HIS A 235 4.96 -18.92 -2.35
N THR A 236 6.28 -18.74 -2.49
CA THR A 236 6.87 -17.87 -3.51
C THR A 236 7.55 -18.71 -4.57
N HIS A 237 7.12 -18.52 -5.82
CA HIS A 237 7.63 -19.16 -7.01
C HIS A 237 8.21 -18.13 -7.96
N GLN A 238 9.25 -18.47 -8.70
CA GLN A 238 9.92 -17.59 -9.63
C GLN A 238 10.11 -18.30 -10.97
N PHE A 239 9.60 -17.70 -12.04
CA PHE A 239 9.90 -18.06 -13.42
C PHE A 239 11.01 -17.12 -13.91
N ILE A 240 12.02 -17.65 -14.55
CA ILE A 240 13.19 -16.91 -14.99
C ILE A 240 13.44 -17.22 -16.46
N VAL A 241 13.37 -16.21 -17.31
CA VAL A 241 13.83 -16.30 -18.69
C VAL A 241 15.25 -15.72 -18.74
N THR A 242 16.18 -16.46 -19.28
CA THR A 242 17.57 -16.03 -19.45
C THR A 242 17.97 -16.24 -20.90
N ASP A 243 18.58 -15.23 -21.50
CA ASP A 243 19.16 -15.24 -22.84
C ASP A 243 20.63 -14.83 -22.83
N THR A 244 21.32 -15.11 -23.93
CA THR A 244 22.69 -14.69 -24.18
C THR A 244 22.79 -13.65 -25.28
N GLY A 245 21.70 -12.90 -25.50
CA GLY A 245 21.59 -11.87 -26.54
C GLY A 245 22.39 -10.60 -26.23
N THR A 246 22.01 -9.51 -26.88
CA THR A 246 22.72 -8.23 -26.81
C THR A 246 22.70 -7.58 -25.43
N GLY A 247 21.78 -8.02 -24.55
CA GLY A 247 21.56 -7.45 -23.21
C GLY A 247 20.91 -6.05 -23.26
N ILE A 248 20.66 -5.49 -22.07
CA ILE A 248 20.03 -4.17 -21.90
C ILE A 248 20.99 -3.27 -21.13
N PRO A 249 21.34 -2.08 -21.68
CA PRO A 249 22.18 -1.09 -20.99
C PRO A 249 21.63 -0.74 -19.61
N THR A 250 22.53 -0.54 -18.64
CA THR A 250 22.15 -0.30 -17.25
C THR A 250 21.22 0.90 -17.09
N GLU A 251 21.43 1.96 -17.89
CA GLU A 251 20.64 3.19 -17.87
C GLU A 251 19.19 2.96 -18.32
N GLN A 252 18.96 1.93 -19.13
CA GLN A 252 17.62 1.61 -19.68
C GLN A 252 16.86 0.61 -18.80
N GLN A 253 17.53 -0.18 -17.95
CA GLN A 253 16.91 -1.28 -17.19
C GLN A 253 15.73 -0.83 -16.30
N GLU A 254 15.77 0.40 -15.76
CA GLU A 254 14.67 0.95 -14.97
C GLU A 254 13.52 1.51 -15.83
N THR A 255 13.78 1.82 -17.09
CA THR A 255 12.83 2.50 -17.97
C THR A 255 12.11 1.56 -18.93
N ILE A 256 12.66 0.36 -19.21
CA ILE A 256 12.08 -0.62 -20.15
C ILE A 256 10.67 -1.10 -19.79
N PHE A 257 10.26 -0.98 -18.52
CA PHE A 257 8.91 -1.30 -18.05
C PHE A 257 7.95 -0.12 -18.10
N LYS A 258 8.42 1.07 -18.51
CA LYS A 258 7.57 2.26 -18.69
C LYS A 258 7.08 2.29 -20.14
N PRO A 259 5.75 2.47 -20.36
CA PRO A 259 5.24 2.55 -21.72
C PRO A 259 5.80 3.75 -22.48
N PHE A 260 5.96 3.61 -23.79
CA PHE A 260 6.37 4.68 -24.73
C PHE A 260 7.77 5.26 -24.50
N THR A 261 8.69 4.53 -23.87
CA THR A 261 10.04 5.04 -23.58
C THR A 261 10.95 5.07 -24.80
N GLU A 262 10.82 4.12 -25.74
CA GLU A 262 11.59 4.12 -27.01
C GLU A 262 10.83 3.35 -28.10
N VAL A 263 10.08 4.04 -28.94
CA VAL A 263 9.50 3.47 -30.17
C VAL A 263 10.19 4.16 -31.36
N LYS A 264 11.19 3.50 -31.95
CA LYS A 264 11.86 4.01 -33.15
C LYS A 264 11.25 3.45 -34.42
N ASP A 265 10.83 2.19 -34.40
CA ASP A 265 10.25 1.50 -35.56
C ASP A 265 9.26 0.43 -35.05
N LEU A 266 7.99 0.61 -35.35
CA LEU A 266 6.91 -0.31 -34.94
C LEU A 266 7.07 -1.71 -35.54
N THR A 267 7.79 -1.86 -36.67
CA THR A 267 8.04 -3.18 -37.27
C THR A 267 9.06 -4.00 -36.50
N GLN A 268 9.88 -3.36 -35.66
CA GLN A 268 10.87 -4.01 -34.79
C GLN A 268 10.36 -4.25 -33.36
N GLY A 269 9.27 -3.60 -33.00
CA GLY A 269 8.62 -3.71 -31.69
C GLY A 269 7.97 -2.40 -31.26
N ASP A 270 6.88 -2.50 -30.57
CA ASP A 270 6.07 -1.35 -30.13
C ASP A 270 6.49 -0.76 -28.76
N GLY A 271 7.41 -1.43 -28.04
CA GLY A 271 7.85 -1.01 -26.71
C GLY A 271 6.79 -1.18 -25.61
N LEU A 272 5.69 -1.89 -25.87
CA LEU A 272 4.59 -2.08 -24.92
C LEU A 272 4.58 -3.46 -24.26
N GLY A 273 5.26 -4.46 -24.82
CA GLY A 273 5.25 -5.81 -24.29
C GLY A 273 5.71 -5.94 -22.85
N LEU A 274 6.84 -5.33 -22.46
CA LEU A 274 7.33 -5.34 -21.07
C LEU A 274 6.47 -4.53 -20.11
N PRO A 275 5.98 -3.32 -20.43
CA PRO A 275 4.96 -2.61 -19.66
C PRO A 275 3.69 -3.44 -19.40
N ILE A 276 3.15 -4.11 -20.42
CA ILE A 276 1.99 -5.00 -20.30
C ILE A 276 2.31 -6.16 -19.34
N CYS A 277 3.46 -6.82 -19.49
CA CYS A 277 3.91 -7.88 -18.59
C CYS A 277 3.97 -7.39 -17.13
N SER A 278 4.49 -6.19 -16.90
CA SER A 278 4.58 -5.58 -15.55
C SER A 278 3.21 -5.36 -14.93
N LEU A 279 2.24 -4.86 -15.69
CA LEU A 279 0.86 -4.65 -15.22
C LEU A 279 0.14 -5.97 -14.95
N ILE A 280 0.27 -6.96 -15.83
CA ILE A 280 -0.29 -8.30 -15.61
C ILE A 280 0.31 -8.91 -14.34
N ALA A 281 1.63 -8.87 -14.16
CA ALA A 281 2.29 -9.39 -12.98
C ALA A 281 1.83 -8.67 -11.70
N THR A 282 1.66 -7.36 -11.73
CA THR A 282 1.13 -6.57 -10.61
C THR A 282 -0.30 -6.97 -10.26
N LYS A 283 -1.13 -7.25 -11.26
CA LYS A 283 -2.53 -7.68 -11.06
C LYS A 283 -2.65 -9.13 -10.58
N MET A 284 -1.64 -9.97 -10.83
CA MET A 284 -1.60 -11.38 -10.41
C MET A 284 -1.19 -11.56 -8.94
N ASN A 285 -0.74 -10.54 -8.24
CA ASN A 285 -0.30 -10.60 -6.84
C ASN A 285 -1.43 -10.81 -5.84
#